data_79d7ff4d1777bd055dbd392894275b4b
#
_entry.id   79d7ff4d1777bd055dbd392894275b4b
#
_cell.length_a   1.000
_cell.length_b   1.000
_cell.length_c   1.000
_cell.angle_alpha   90.00
_cell.angle_beta   90.00
_cell.angle_gamma   90.00
#
_symmetry.space_group_name_H-M   'P 1'
#
loop_
_entity.id
_entity.type
_entity.pdbx_description
1 polymer ?
#
loop_
_entity_poly.entity_id
_entity_poly.type
_entity_poly.pdbx_seq_one_letter_code
_entity_poly.pdbx_strand_id
1 'polypeptide(L)'
;MNILVAYYSETGNTRKVAEAIFSAIRHTRKKLLPIGQAADADSYDLVFCGFPVQNHSVPAKMVHFLEQLPKGKKLAIFATHGSLRGGEKAIGAFYAAISLAKGQTILGTFGCRGQVTFQLLDEWMESPQHRAWASEAQSANGHPDAADLEEAGTFAETMVYAAEHIHGPAKTD
;
A
#
# COMPACT_ATOMS: atom_id res chain seq x y z
N MET A 1 20.14 -7.25 -3.16
CA MET A 1 19.12 -6.48 -2.44
C MET A 1 18.16 -7.42 -1.74
N ASN A 2 17.81 -7.14 -0.48
CA ASN A 2 16.78 -7.86 0.29
C ASN A 2 15.48 -7.06 0.22
N ILE A 3 14.36 -7.70 -0.08
CA ILE A 3 13.08 -7.03 -0.31
C ILE A 3 12.02 -7.58 0.63
N LEU A 4 11.29 -6.69 1.29
CA LEU A 4 10.12 -7.01 2.09
C LEU A 4 8.86 -6.46 1.42
N VAL A 5 7.84 -7.29 1.29
CA VAL A 5 6.48 -6.85 1.00
C VAL A 5 5.69 -7.02 2.29
N ALA A 6 5.50 -5.91 3.01
CA ALA A 6 4.76 -5.86 4.27
C ALA A 6 3.35 -5.32 4.03
N TYR A 7 2.34 -5.97 4.57
CA TYR A 7 0.96 -5.54 4.35
C TYR A 7 0.08 -5.69 5.58
N TYR A 8 -0.92 -4.83 5.66
CA TYR A 8 -2.10 -4.98 6.50
C TYR A 8 -3.33 -5.19 5.62
N SER A 9 -4.17 -6.15 5.94
CA SER A 9 -5.38 -6.45 5.17
C SER A 9 -6.46 -7.03 6.08
N GLU A 10 -7.69 -6.53 5.98
CA GLU A 10 -8.85 -7.04 6.71
C GLU A 10 -9.72 -7.96 5.83
N THR A 11 -10.09 -7.47 4.65
CA THR A 11 -10.99 -8.18 3.73
C THR A 11 -10.27 -9.02 2.68
N GLY A 12 -8.93 -8.98 2.66
CA GLY A 12 -8.12 -9.71 1.69
C GLY A 12 -7.70 -8.90 0.45
N ASN A 13 -8.28 -7.74 0.18
CA ASN A 13 -7.96 -6.95 -1.03
C ASN A 13 -6.48 -6.54 -1.07
N THR A 14 -5.98 -5.91 -0.01
CA THR A 14 -4.58 -5.50 0.07
C THR A 14 -3.63 -6.69 0.03
N ARG A 15 -4.03 -7.83 0.59
CA ARG A 15 -3.26 -9.07 0.52
C ARG A 15 -3.11 -9.55 -0.92
N LYS A 16 -4.19 -9.56 -1.73
CA LYS A 16 -4.13 -9.93 -3.15
C LYS A 16 -3.13 -9.07 -3.92
N VAL A 17 -3.16 -7.74 -3.68
CA VAL A 17 -2.19 -6.81 -4.29
C VAL A 17 -0.77 -7.10 -3.82
N ALA A 18 -0.56 -7.37 -2.52
CA ALA A 18 0.74 -7.72 -1.97
C ALA A 18 1.30 -9.02 -2.58
N GLU A 19 0.45 -10.01 -2.80
CA GLU A 19 0.80 -11.28 -3.48
C GLU A 19 1.19 -11.06 -4.95
N ALA A 20 0.49 -10.17 -5.67
CA ALA A 20 0.83 -9.80 -7.05
C ALA A 20 2.19 -9.07 -7.12
N ILE A 21 2.41 -8.07 -6.26
CA ILE A 21 3.70 -7.38 -6.12
C ILE A 21 4.81 -8.39 -5.82
N PHE A 22 4.61 -9.26 -4.84
CA PHE A 22 5.60 -10.27 -4.47
C PHE A 22 5.92 -11.22 -5.63
N SER A 23 4.92 -11.65 -6.38
CA SER A 23 5.08 -12.57 -7.51
C SER A 23 5.88 -11.93 -8.65
N ALA A 24 5.69 -10.65 -8.93
CA ALA A 24 6.38 -9.91 -9.99
C ALA A 24 7.87 -9.65 -9.67
N ILE A 25 8.23 -9.54 -8.40
CA ILE A 25 9.63 -9.32 -7.99
C ILE A 25 10.47 -10.57 -8.32
N ARG A 26 11.49 -10.42 -9.16
CA ARG A 26 12.37 -11.53 -9.61
C ARG A 26 13.60 -11.77 -8.71
N HIS A 27 13.71 -11.09 -7.58
CA HIS A 27 14.78 -11.31 -6.61
C HIS A 27 14.54 -12.56 -5.77
N THR A 28 15.63 -13.32 -5.49
CA THR A 28 15.57 -14.53 -4.67
C THR A 28 15.45 -14.22 -3.18
N ARG A 29 16.00 -13.10 -2.72
CA ARG A 29 15.94 -12.62 -1.33
C ARG A 29 14.77 -11.68 -1.13
N LYS A 30 13.56 -12.25 -1.08
CA LYS A 30 12.31 -11.50 -0.84
C LYS A 30 11.42 -12.23 0.16
N LYS A 31 10.65 -11.47 0.93
CA LYS A 31 9.63 -12.00 1.85
C LYS A 31 8.31 -11.25 1.69
N LEU A 32 7.22 -11.96 1.88
CA LEU A 32 5.86 -11.42 1.96
C LEU A 32 5.33 -11.69 3.36
N LEU A 33 5.06 -10.65 4.13
CA LEU A 33 4.65 -10.79 5.53
C LEU A 33 3.51 -9.81 5.88
N PRO A 34 2.52 -10.25 6.67
CA PRO A 34 1.68 -9.31 7.39
C PRO A 34 2.55 -8.46 8.33
N ILE A 35 2.20 -7.18 8.52
CA ILE A 35 3.00 -6.26 9.36
C ILE A 35 3.27 -6.78 10.78
N GLY A 36 2.34 -7.53 11.37
CA GLY A 36 2.52 -8.14 12.69
C GLY A 36 3.62 -9.21 12.75
N GLN A 37 4.15 -9.66 11.60
CA GLN A 37 5.23 -10.63 11.49
C GLN A 37 6.52 -10.01 10.90
N ALA A 38 6.51 -8.72 10.59
CA ALA A 38 7.58 -8.00 9.91
C ALA A 38 8.50 -7.24 10.90
N ALA A 39 8.81 -7.83 12.05
CA ALA A 39 9.55 -7.17 13.13
C ALA A 39 11.00 -6.79 12.75
N ASP A 40 11.64 -7.50 11.82
CA ASP A 40 13.03 -7.28 11.41
C ASP A 40 13.10 -6.51 10.08
N ALA A 41 12.42 -5.35 10.00
CA ALA A 41 12.44 -4.51 8.81
C ALA A 41 13.83 -3.90 8.52
N ASP A 42 14.74 -3.92 9.50
CA ASP A 42 16.11 -3.38 9.35
C ASP A 42 16.97 -4.18 8.38
N SER A 43 16.71 -5.48 8.24
CA SER A 43 17.47 -6.37 7.35
C SER A 43 17.13 -6.21 5.86
N TYR A 44 16.17 -5.34 5.50
CA TYR A 44 15.72 -5.15 4.11
C TYR A 44 16.19 -3.81 3.54
N ASP A 45 16.60 -3.84 2.26
CA ASP A 45 17.05 -2.67 1.51
C ASP A 45 15.85 -1.89 0.91
N LEU A 46 14.80 -2.61 0.51
CA LEU A 46 13.55 -2.08 -0.04
C LEU A 46 12.36 -2.69 0.69
N VAL A 47 11.44 -1.85 1.14
CA VAL A 47 10.20 -2.27 1.79
C VAL A 47 9.00 -1.76 1.01
N PHE A 48 8.16 -2.66 0.55
CA PHE A 48 6.81 -2.34 0.08
C PHE A 48 5.87 -2.33 1.28
N CYS A 49 5.12 -1.24 1.48
CA CYS A 49 4.18 -1.08 2.59
C CYS A 49 2.75 -0.97 2.05
N GLY A 50 1.91 -1.96 2.34
CA GLY A 50 0.55 -2.05 1.82
C GLY A 50 -0.54 -1.96 2.88
N PHE A 51 -1.60 -1.18 2.62
CA PHE A 51 -2.73 -1.03 3.55
C PHE A 51 -4.06 -0.74 2.83
N PRO A 52 -5.22 -1.10 3.43
CA PRO A 52 -6.50 -0.59 2.99
C PRO A 52 -6.68 0.84 3.49
N VAL A 53 -7.20 1.74 2.66
CA VAL A 53 -7.60 3.07 3.13
C VAL A 53 -8.80 2.92 4.06
N GLN A 54 -8.68 3.39 5.29
CA GLN A 54 -9.72 3.38 6.31
C GLN A 54 -9.96 4.80 6.80
N ASN A 55 -11.22 5.23 6.90
CA ASN A 55 -11.59 6.59 7.30
C ASN A 55 -10.77 7.67 6.56
N HIS A 56 -10.54 7.45 5.26
CA HIS A 56 -9.75 8.32 4.38
C HIS A 56 -8.28 8.49 4.79
N SER A 57 -7.75 7.58 5.58
CA SER A 57 -6.40 7.65 6.14
C SER A 57 -5.71 6.28 6.20
N VAL A 58 -4.51 6.29 6.76
CA VAL A 58 -3.70 5.08 7.04
C VAL A 58 -4.24 4.41 8.30
N PRO A 59 -4.48 3.09 8.30
CA PRO A 59 -4.89 2.36 9.50
C PRO A 59 -3.86 2.47 10.63
N ALA A 60 -4.31 2.55 11.89
CA ALA A 60 -3.45 2.73 13.06
C ALA A 60 -2.32 1.67 13.15
N LYS A 61 -2.59 0.43 12.77
CA LYS A 61 -1.57 -0.64 12.75
C LYS A 61 -0.45 -0.36 11.74
N MET A 62 -0.79 0.21 10.57
CA MET A 62 0.21 0.59 9.57
C MET A 62 0.94 1.87 9.98
N VAL A 63 0.27 2.84 10.63
CA VAL A 63 0.92 4.01 11.21
C VAL A 63 2.05 3.58 12.13
N HIS A 64 1.75 2.71 13.11
CA HIS A 64 2.73 2.19 14.04
C HIS A 64 3.90 1.48 13.34
N PHE A 65 3.61 0.67 12.32
CA PHE A 65 4.65 -0.01 11.53
C PHE A 65 5.57 0.99 10.80
N LEU A 66 4.99 2.02 10.14
CA LEU A 66 5.77 3.04 9.41
C LEU A 66 6.67 3.87 10.36
N GLU A 67 6.17 4.21 11.54
CA GLU A 67 6.92 4.95 12.56
C GLU A 67 8.10 4.17 13.14
N GLN A 68 8.01 2.84 13.16
CA GLN A 68 9.07 1.96 13.67
C GLN A 68 10.13 1.61 12.61
N LEU A 69 9.91 1.95 11.35
CA LEU A 69 10.89 1.66 10.30
C LEU A 69 12.20 2.44 10.55
N PRO A 70 13.36 1.78 10.46
CA PRO A 70 14.65 2.44 10.55
C PRO A 70 14.81 3.51 9.48
N LYS A 71 15.41 4.65 9.81
CA LYS A 71 15.63 5.76 8.87
C LYS A 71 16.49 5.36 7.67
N GLY A 72 16.28 6.03 6.55
CA GLY A 72 17.05 5.83 5.33
C GLY A 72 16.63 4.62 4.48
N LYS A 73 15.54 3.92 4.83
CA LYS A 73 15.00 2.83 4.02
C LYS A 73 14.40 3.34 2.72
N LYS A 74 14.50 2.54 1.65
CA LYS A 74 13.76 2.76 0.42
C LYS A 74 12.36 2.16 0.58
N LEU A 75 11.32 2.98 0.37
CA LEU A 75 9.93 2.56 0.51
C LEU A 75 9.17 2.70 -0.80
N ALA A 76 8.32 1.72 -1.06
CA ALA A 76 7.26 1.78 -2.06
C ALA A 76 5.92 1.57 -1.34
N ILE A 77 4.97 2.47 -1.49
CA ILE A 77 3.71 2.45 -0.75
C ILE A 77 2.59 2.01 -1.69
N PHE A 78 1.75 1.06 -1.26
CA PHE A 78 0.57 0.69 -2.01
C PHE A 78 -0.68 0.64 -1.13
N ALA A 79 -1.84 0.95 -1.72
CA ALA A 79 -3.10 0.94 -0.97
C ALA A 79 -4.27 0.44 -1.82
N THR A 80 -5.27 -0.15 -1.14
CA THR A 80 -6.57 -0.46 -1.73
C THR A 80 -7.65 0.42 -1.13
N HIS A 81 -8.61 0.87 -1.95
CA HIS A 81 -9.67 1.80 -1.53
C HIS A 81 -10.97 1.56 -2.30
N GLY A 82 -12.11 1.90 -1.69
CA GLY A 82 -13.41 1.81 -2.33
C GLY A 82 -13.73 2.97 -3.29
N SER A 83 -13.02 4.09 -3.19
CA SER A 83 -13.23 5.27 -4.03
C SER A 83 -12.73 5.08 -5.46
N LEU A 84 -13.13 5.96 -6.37
CA LEU A 84 -12.57 6.03 -7.71
C LEU A 84 -11.06 6.28 -7.64
N ARG A 85 -10.33 5.77 -8.64
CA ARG A 85 -8.89 5.95 -8.74
C ARG A 85 -8.56 7.44 -8.90
N GLY A 86 -7.61 7.94 -8.10
CA GLY A 86 -7.29 9.37 -8.08
C GLY A 86 -8.31 10.23 -7.31
N GLY A 87 -9.28 9.63 -6.63
CA GLY A 87 -10.21 10.36 -5.77
C GLY A 87 -9.52 11.00 -4.57
N GLU A 88 -10.01 12.15 -4.14
CA GLU A 88 -9.43 12.98 -3.06
C GLU A 88 -9.16 12.15 -1.78
N LYS A 89 -10.09 11.26 -1.43
CA LYS A 89 -9.99 10.44 -0.21
C LYS A 89 -8.84 9.43 -0.26
N ALA A 90 -8.57 8.83 -1.42
CA ALA A 90 -7.44 7.94 -1.62
C ALA A 90 -6.11 8.72 -1.63
N ILE A 91 -6.07 9.87 -2.30
CA ILE A 91 -4.91 10.77 -2.34
C ILE A 91 -4.54 11.22 -0.93
N GLY A 92 -5.51 11.62 -0.10
CA GLY A 92 -5.28 12.02 1.29
C GLY A 92 -4.57 10.95 2.12
N ALA A 93 -4.94 9.68 1.95
CA ALA A 93 -4.30 8.57 2.65
C ALA A 93 -2.84 8.37 2.21
N PHE A 94 -2.50 8.58 0.92
CA PHE A 94 -1.11 8.53 0.45
C PHE A 94 -0.28 9.68 1.01
N TYR A 95 -0.81 10.90 1.05
CA TYR A 95 -0.12 12.04 1.69
C TYR A 95 0.14 11.78 3.17
N ALA A 96 -0.82 11.21 3.89
CA ALA A 96 -0.64 10.82 5.29
C ALA A 96 0.47 9.76 5.43
N ALA A 97 0.49 8.72 4.60
CA ALA A 97 1.51 7.69 4.63
C ALA A 97 2.91 8.24 4.35
N ILE A 98 3.07 9.09 3.34
CA ILE A 98 4.33 9.76 3.00
C ILE A 98 4.80 10.64 4.17
N SER A 99 3.87 11.36 4.81
CA SER A 99 4.18 12.21 5.96
C SER A 99 4.64 11.42 7.18
N LEU A 100 4.08 10.23 7.40
CA LEU A 100 4.50 9.31 8.47
C LEU A 100 5.88 8.71 8.20
N ALA A 101 6.20 8.47 6.94
CA ALA A 101 7.47 7.89 6.50
C ALA A 101 8.62 8.92 6.40
N LYS A 102 8.61 9.97 7.25
CA LYS A 102 9.68 10.99 7.29
C LYS A 102 11.03 10.36 7.60
N GLY A 103 12.02 10.69 6.77
CA GLY A 103 13.38 10.15 6.90
C GLY A 103 13.60 8.87 6.08
N GLN A 104 12.60 8.45 5.31
CA GLN A 104 12.70 7.37 4.32
C GLN A 104 12.84 7.95 2.90
N THR A 105 13.34 7.13 1.97
CA THR A 105 13.34 7.47 0.54
C THR A 105 12.11 6.82 -0.11
N ILE A 106 11.08 7.62 -0.37
CA ILE A 106 9.87 7.14 -1.05
C ILE A 106 10.15 7.03 -2.54
N LEU A 107 10.11 5.82 -3.08
CA LEU A 107 10.33 5.54 -4.51
C LEU A 107 9.08 5.78 -5.35
N GLY A 108 7.90 5.49 -4.80
CA GLY A 108 6.64 5.70 -5.48
C GLY A 108 5.44 5.17 -4.68
N THR A 109 4.27 5.44 -5.22
CA THR A 109 2.98 4.99 -4.66
C THR A 109 2.13 4.32 -5.72
N PHE A 110 1.34 3.32 -5.31
CA PHE A 110 0.37 2.63 -6.14
C PHE A 110 -0.96 2.51 -5.40
N GLY A 111 -2.07 2.78 -6.10
CA GLY A 111 -3.40 2.61 -5.56
C GLY A 111 -4.32 1.93 -6.55
N CYS A 112 -5.07 0.96 -6.08
CA CYS A 112 -6.14 0.36 -6.85
C CYS A 112 -7.42 0.23 -6.02
N ARG A 113 -8.50 -0.10 -6.70
CA ARG A 113 -9.78 -0.30 -6.03
C ARG A 113 -9.76 -1.62 -5.26
N GLY A 114 -10.55 -1.66 -4.20
CA GLY A 114 -10.80 -2.86 -3.40
C GLY A 114 -12.27 -2.92 -3.03
N GLN A 115 -12.87 -4.08 -3.23
CA GLN A 115 -14.28 -4.29 -2.92
C GLN A 115 -14.57 -3.98 -1.46
N VAL A 116 -15.54 -3.11 -1.23
CA VAL A 116 -16.10 -2.82 0.09
C VAL A 116 -17.12 -3.91 0.44
N THR A 117 -17.21 -4.29 1.71
CA THR A 117 -18.16 -5.31 2.15
C THR A 117 -19.61 -4.82 1.94
N PHE A 118 -20.50 -5.70 1.54
CA PHE A 118 -21.91 -5.37 1.32
C PHE A 118 -22.56 -4.82 2.60
N GLN A 119 -22.24 -5.37 3.75
CA GLN A 119 -22.77 -4.89 5.03
C GLN A 119 -22.43 -3.40 5.25
N LEU A 120 -21.19 -2.99 5.01
CA LEU A 120 -20.76 -1.60 5.19
C LEU A 120 -21.40 -0.68 4.14
N LEU A 121 -21.58 -1.17 2.91
CA LEU A 121 -22.26 -0.42 1.85
C LEU A 121 -23.74 -0.17 2.22
N ASP A 122 -24.44 -1.19 2.71
CA ASP A 122 -25.84 -1.08 3.10
C ASP A 122 -26.01 -0.10 4.27
N GLU A 123 -25.18 -0.21 5.32
CA GLU A 123 -25.17 0.74 6.44
C GLU A 123 -24.97 2.21 5.98
N TRP A 124 -24.06 2.41 5.04
CA TRP A 124 -23.72 3.75 4.58
C TRP A 124 -24.68 4.29 3.53
N MET A 125 -25.40 3.44 2.79
CA MET A 125 -26.47 3.86 1.90
C MET A 125 -27.66 4.44 2.65
N GLU A 126 -27.91 4.00 3.88
CA GLU A 126 -28.96 4.58 4.75
C GLU A 126 -28.54 5.94 5.36
N SER A 127 -27.24 6.22 5.43
CA SER A 127 -26.72 7.48 5.98
C SER A 127 -26.64 8.58 4.93
N PRO A 128 -27.37 9.70 5.07
CA PRO A 128 -27.33 10.82 4.11
C PRO A 128 -25.90 11.34 3.87
N GLN A 129 -25.05 11.30 4.89
CA GLN A 129 -23.68 11.81 4.84
C GLN A 129 -22.74 10.89 4.04
N HIS A 130 -23.03 9.58 4.00
CA HIS A 130 -22.15 8.59 3.38
C HIS A 130 -22.71 8.01 2.08
N ARG A 131 -24.00 8.25 1.77
CA ARG A 131 -24.69 7.66 0.61
C ARG A 131 -23.98 7.90 -0.71
N ALA A 132 -23.49 9.12 -0.95
CA ALA A 132 -22.79 9.43 -2.20
C ALA A 132 -21.52 8.59 -2.37
N TRP A 133 -20.74 8.44 -1.29
CA TRP A 133 -19.56 7.59 -1.30
C TRP A 133 -19.91 6.11 -1.40
N ALA A 134 -20.93 5.64 -0.68
CA ALA A 134 -21.37 4.25 -0.77
C ALA A 134 -21.81 3.88 -2.19
N SER A 135 -22.55 4.79 -2.86
CA SER A 135 -22.93 4.62 -4.27
C SER A 135 -21.71 4.52 -5.20
N GLU A 136 -20.69 5.34 -4.99
CA GLU A 136 -19.42 5.26 -5.73
C GLU A 136 -18.70 3.94 -5.44
N ALA A 137 -18.63 3.54 -4.17
CA ALA A 137 -17.91 2.36 -3.72
C ALA A 137 -18.55 1.04 -4.20
N GLN A 138 -19.85 1.01 -4.52
CA GLN A 138 -20.50 -0.15 -5.16
C GLN A 138 -19.81 -0.53 -6.47
N SER A 139 -19.30 0.43 -7.23
CA SER A 139 -18.59 0.16 -8.47
C SER A 139 -17.18 -0.44 -8.28
N ALA A 140 -16.71 -0.59 -7.01
CA ALA A 140 -15.51 -1.34 -6.67
C ALA A 140 -15.76 -2.85 -6.52
N ASN A 141 -16.96 -3.32 -6.77
CA ASN A 141 -17.27 -4.75 -6.75
C ASN A 141 -16.38 -5.51 -7.74
N GLY A 142 -15.79 -6.63 -7.30
CA GLY A 142 -14.86 -7.43 -8.09
C GLY A 142 -13.42 -6.94 -8.09
N HIS A 143 -13.12 -5.78 -7.50
CA HIS A 143 -11.74 -5.28 -7.36
C HIS A 143 -11.06 -5.72 -6.04
N PRO A 144 -9.71 -5.89 -6.05
CA PRO A 144 -8.83 -5.75 -7.21
C PRO A 144 -9.09 -6.85 -8.23
N ASP A 145 -9.20 -6.48 -9.51
CA ASP A 145 -9.35 -7.39 -10.63
C ASP A 145 -7.99 -7.76 -11.28
N ALA A 146 -8.02 -8.51 -12.38
CA ALA A 146 -6.81 -8.95 -13.05
C ALA A 146 -5.95 -7.78 -13.56
N ALA A 147 -6.57 -6.70 -14.04
CA ALA A 147 -5.85 -5.52 -14.51
C ALA A 147 -5.19 -4.76 -13.37
N ASP A 148 -5.87 -4.60 -12.23
CA ASP A 148 -5.28 -4.01 -11.01
C ASP A 148 -4.04 -4.80 -10.55
N LEU A 149 -4.10 -6.14 -10.60
CA LEU A 149 -3.00 -7.00 -10.17
C LEU A 149 -1.83 -6.97 -11.16
N GLU A 150 -2.07 -6.87 -12.46
CA GLU A 150 -1.05 -6.68 -13.49
C GLU A 150 -0.32 -5.34 -13.30
N GLU A 151 -1.08 -4.26 -13.08
CA GLU A 151 -0.50 -2.95 -12.79
C GLU A 151 0.31 -2.93 -11.48
N ALA A 152 -0.15 -3.64 -10.44
CA ALA A 152 0.61 -3.81 -9.21
C ALA A 152 1.94 -4.54 -9.45
N GLY A 153 1.96 -5.52 -10.35
CA GLY A 153 3.18 -6.20 -10.79
C GLY A 153 4.14 -5.26 -11.50
N THR A 154 3.64 -4.46 -12.45
CA THR A 154 4.42 -3.44 -13.16
C THR A 154 4.99 -2.38 -12.22
N PHE A 155 4.18 -1.94 -11.25
CA PHE A 155 4.64 -1.06 -10.16
C PHE A 155 5.80 -1.68 -9.40
N ALA A 156 5.70 -2.96 -9.02
CA ALA A 156 6.74 -3.65 -8.28
C ALA A 156 8.08 -3.69 -9.05
N GLU A 157 8.05 -4.04 -10.34
CA GLU A 157 9.25 -4.07 -11.19
C GLU A 157 9.88 -2.68 -11.31
N THR A 158 9.07 -1.62 -11.47
CA THR A 158 9.52 -0.24 -11.54
C THR A 158 10.19 0.20 -10.23
N MET A 159 9.62 -0.14 -9.08
CA MET A 159 10.18 0.23 -7.78
C MET A 159 11.47 -0.52 -7.46
N VAL A 160 11.57 -1.78 -7.86
CA VAL A 160 12.81 -2.56 -7.75
C VAL A 160 13.91 -1.93 -8.60
N TYR A 161 13.61 -1.60 -9.86
CA TYR A 161 14.54 -0.92 -10.74
C TYR A 161 15.01 0.42 -10.15
N ALA A 162 14.08 1.24 -9.66
CA ALA A 162 14.40 2.51 -9.02
C ALA A 162 15.29 2.31 -7.77
N ALA A 163 14.98 1.30 -6.95
CA ALA A 163 15.77 0.99 -5.76
C ALA A 163 17.22 0.60 -6.08
N GLU A 164 17.47 -0.03 -7.22
CA GLU A 164 18.82 -0.42 -7.66
C GLU A 164 19.63 0.76 -8.20
N HIS A 165 18.98 1.76 -8.79
CA HIS A 165 19.65 2.86 -9.50
C HIS A 165 19.65 4.19 -8.74
N ILE A 166 18.79 4.37 -7.74
CA ILE A 166 18.83 5.55 -6.87
C ILE A 166 19.95 5.34 -5.84
N HIS A 167 21.07 6.03 -6.03
CA HIS A 167 22.10 6.16 -5.00
C HIS A 167 21.59 7.15 -3.96
N GLY A 168 21.59 6.76 -2.69
CA GLY A 168 21.30 7.69 -1.60
C GLY A 168 22.29 8.87 -1.62
N PRO A 169 21.96 10.00 -0.95
CA PRO A 169 22.90 11.11 -0.85
C PRO A 169 24.25 10.58 -0.37
N ALA A 170 25.32 10.98 -1.06
CA ALA A 170 26.68 10.63 -0.66
C ALA A 170 26.84 10.96 0.82
N LYS A 171 27.33 9.99 1.62
CA LYS A 171 27.73 10.29 3.00
C LYS A 171 28.82 11.33 2.88
N THR A 172 28.49 12.57 3.22
CA THR A 172 29.52 13.60 3.49
C THR A 172 30.19 13.18 4.78
N ASP A 173 31.43 12.73 4.68
CA ASP A 173 32.35 12.49 5.79
C ASP A 173 32.56 13.78 6.58
#